data_5429966116b44a18e6b2f48cda091f00
#
_entry.id   5429966116b44a18e6b2f48cda091f00
#
_cell.length_a   1.000
_cell.length_b   1.000
_cell.length_c   1.000
_cell.angle_alpha   90.00
_cell.angle_beta   90.00
_cell.angle_gamma   90.00
#
_symmetry.space_group_name_H-M   'P 1'
#
loop_
_entity.id
_entity.type
_entity.pdbx_description
1 polymer ?
#
loop_
_entity_poly.entity_id
_entity_poly.type
_entity_poly.pdbx_seq_one_letter_code
_entity_poly.pdbx_strand_id
1 'polypeptide(L)'
;GVVKVKLGAISSQFKGEAHFVERDDENYRAMIKGAGRDTGGRGNASAEITAQAESLSPTSTRVEVTTDLHITGKVAQFGRGIMGDVSSKLMAQFADNLNQMIDDDSAPAGAAPDTDVTDTDVTGTDAPSAAGSAPTDAPSAAIV
;
A
#
# COMPACT_ATOMS: atom_id res chain seq x y z
N GLY A 1 -7.96 -3.97 -12.49
CA GLY A 1 -8.30 -2.67 -11.91
C GLY A 1 -8.53 -1.59 -12.96
N VAL A 2 -8.97 -0.44 -12.50
CA VAL A 2 -9.20 0.75 -13.33
C VAL A 2 -8.52 1.94 -12.65
N VAL A 3 -7.70 2.66 -13.38
CA VAL A 3 -6.99 3.84 -12.90
C VAL A 3 -7.38 5.04 -13.76
N LYS A 4 -7.83 6.12 -13.11
CA LYS A 4 -8.10 7.41 -13.76
C LYS A 4 -6.93 8.34 -13.51
N VAL A 5 -6.40 8.90 -14.57
CA VAL A 5 -5.25 9.81 -14.54
C VAL A 5 -5.59 11.10 -15.26
N LYS A 6 -5.30 12.24 -14.65
CA LYS A 6 -5.34 13.54 -15.32
C LYS A 6 -3.96 13.84 -15.91
N LEU A 7 -3.92 13.97 -17.22
CA LEU A 7 -2.75 14.33 -18.00
C LEU A 7 -2.93 15.75 -18.54
N GLY A 8 -2.62 16.75 -17.73
CA GLY A 8 -2.89 18.14 -18.07
C GLY A 8 -4.40 18.42 -18.18
N ALA A 9 -4.88 18.87 -19.36
CA ALA A 9 -6.29 19.12 -19.65
C ALA A 9 -7.08 17.84 -19.99
N ILE A 10 -6.43 16.70 -20.13
CA ILE A 10 -7.03 15.44 -20.58
C ILE A 10 -7.12 14.46 -19.41
N SER A 11 -8.29 13.83 -19.26
CA SER A 11 -8.46 12.69 -18.36
C SER A 11 -8.38 11.41 -19.16
N SER A 12 -7.51 10.50 -18.75
CA SER A 12 -7.40 9.15 -19.30
C SER A 12 -7.77 8.13 -18.25
N GLN A 13 -8.46 7.08 -18.68
CA GLN A 13 -8.83 5.96 -17.84
C GLN A 13 -8.23 4.70 -18.41
N PHE A 14 -7.37 4.06 -17.63
CA PHE A 14 -6.73 2.80 -17.99
C PHE A 14 -7.42 1.64 -17.28
N LYS A 15 -7.76 0.64 -18.03
CA LYS A 15 -8.19 -0.66 -17.51
C LYS A 15 -7.07 -1.66 -17.71
N GLY A 16 -6.71 -2.34 -16.65
CA GLY A 16 -5.58 -3.27 -16.72
C GLY A 16 -5.47 -4.18 -15.51
N GLU A 17 -4.38 -4.88 -15.48
CA GLU A 17 -4.02 -5.82 -14.42
C GLU A 17 -2.58 -5.62 -13.99
N ALA A 18 -2.29 -6.01 -12.77
CA ALA A 18 -0.94 -6.08 -12.22
C ALA A 18 -0.79 -7.38 -11.43
N HIS A 19 0.39 -7.96 -11.49
CA HIS A 19 0.73 -9.17 -10.77
C HIS A 19 2.15 -9.10 -10.22
N PHE A 20 2.36 -9.77 -9.08
CA PHE A 20 3.69 -9.95 -8.54
C PHE A 20 4.46 -10.94 -9.40
N VAL A 21 5.64 -10.53 -9.87
CA VAL A 21 6.60 -11.40 -10.58
C VAL A 21 7.55 -12.03 -9.59
N GLU A 22 7.94 -11.25 -8.59
CA GLU A 22 8.84 -11.65 -7.52
C GLU A 22 8.33 -11.04 -6.20
N ARG A 23 8.40 -11.82 -5.15
CA ARG A 23 8.14 -11.38 -3.79
C ARG A 23 9.12 -12.05 -2.87
N ASP A 24 9.99 -11.26 -2.29
CA ASP A 24 11.01 -11.68 -1.34
C ASP A 24 10.70 -11.03 0.00
N ASP A 25 10.07 -11.79 0.87
CA ASP A 25 9.66 -11.32 2.19
C ASP A 25 10.86 -11.20 3.16
N GLU A 26 11.96 -11.93 2.91
CA GLU A 26 13.16 -11.88 3.75
C GLU A 26 13.95 -10.58 3.55
N ASN A 27 14.04 -10.15 2.28
CA ASN A 27 14.74 -8.92 1.92
C ASN A 27 13.79 -7.73 1.72
N TYR A 28 12.50 -7.91 2.00
CA TYR A 28 11.47 -6.88 1.81
C TYR A 28 11.48 -6.28 0.40
N ARG A 29 11.61 -7.13 -0.59
CA ARG A 29 11.63 -6.76 -2.00
C ARG A 29 10.45 -7.35 -2.76
N ALA A 30 9.88 -6.54 -3.64
CA ALA A 30 8.84 -7.01 -4.55
C ALA A 30 9.07 -6.47 -5.96
N MET A 31 8.75 -7.30 -6.95
CA MET A 31 8.69 -6.90 -8.35
C MET A 31 7.28 -7.14 -8.88
N ILE A 32 6.71 -6.12 -9.49
CA ILE A 32 5.35 -6.14 -10.01
C ILE A 32 5.40 -5.78 -11.49
N LYS A 33 4.68 -6.53 -12.31
CA LYS A 33 4.39 -6.17 -13.70
C LYS A 33 2.94 -5.79 -13.86
N GLY A 34 2.72 -4.65 -14.49
CA GLY A 34 1.39 -4.15 -14.80
C GLY A 34 1.25 -3.87 -16.29
N ALA A 35 0.05 -4.06 -16.79
CA ALA A 35 -0.31 -3.68 -18.15
C ALA A 35 -1.73 -3.12 -18.16
N GLY A 36 -1.94 -2.05 -18.92
CA GLY A 36 -3.23 -1.38 -19.02
C GLY A 36 -3.45 -0.80 -20.40
N ARG A 37 -4.73 -0.64 -20.73
CA ARG A 37 -5.18 -0.02 -21.96
C ARG A 37 -6.09 1.16 -21.64
N ASP A 38 -5.88 2.26 -22.34
CA ASP A 38 -6.81 3.40 -22.25
C ASP A 38 -8.20 3.00 -22.77
N THR A 39 -9.22 3.25 -21.98
CA THR A 39 -10.62 2.89 -22.34
C THR A 39 -11.14 3.71 -23.51
N GLY A 40 -10.54 4.87 -23.80
CA GLY A 40 -10.81 5.68 -24.97
C GLY A 40 -10.01 5.28 -26.22
N GLY A 41 -9.20 4.23 -26.16
CA GLY A 41 -8.44 3.73 -27.31
C GLY A 41 -7.22 4.58 -27.67
N ARG A 42 -6.73 5.44 -26.76
CA ARG A 42 -5.62 6.38 -27.02
C ARG A 42 -4.24 5.79 -26.80
N GLY A 43 -4.14 4.57 -26.28
CA GLY A 43 -2.88 3.90 -26.11
C GLY A 43 -2.88 2.80 -25.06
N ASN A 44 -1.69 2.22 -24.90
CA ASN A 44 -1.44 1.19 -23.91
C ASN A 44 -0.29 1.65 -23.00
N ALA A 45 -0.31 1.16 -21.78
CA ALA A 45 0.76 1.33 -20.82
C ALA A 45 1.17 -0.03 -20.27
N SER A 46 2.47 -0.24 -20.09
CA SER A 46 2.99 -1.35 -19.31
C SER A 46 4.10 -0.84 -18.40
N ALA A 47 4.19 -1.42 -17.23
CA ALA A 47 5.18 -1.04 -16.24
C ALA A 47 5.79 -2.26 -15.57
N GLU A 48 7.06 -2.16 -15.28
CA GLU A 48 7.77 -3.02 -14.35
C GLU A 48 8.18 -2.17 -13.16
N ILE A 49 7.73 -2.58 -11.98
CA ILE A 49 7.89 -1.83 -10.74
C ILE A 49 8.68 -2.69 -9.78
N THR A 50 9.80 -2.18 -9.31
CA THR A 50 10.58 -2.80 -8.23
C THR A 50 10.44 -1.94 -6.99
N ALA A 51 10.04 -2.54 -5.90
CA ALA A 51 9.94 -1.91 -4.59
C ALA A 51 10.89 -2.60 -3.61
N GLN A 52 11.63 -1.82 -2.86
CA GLN A 52 12.54 -2.26 -1.81
C GLN A 52 12.23 -1.49 -0.53
N ALA A 53 11.91 -2.20 0.54
CA ALA A 53 11.69 -1.59 1.85
C ALA A 53 12.92 -1.75 2.75
N GLU A 54 13.21 -0.71 3.52
CA GLU A 54 14.28 -0.65 4.49
C GLU A 54 13.75 -0.10 5.81
N SER A 55 13.97 -0.81 6.90
CA SER A 55 13.61 -0.33 8.22
C SER A 55 14.59 0.74 8.68
N LEU A 56 14.10 1.94 8.96
CA LEU A 56 14.91 3.04 9.49
C LEU A 56 14.88 3.10 11.03
N SER A 57 13.76 2.72 11.62
CA SER A 57 13.52 2.67 13.05
C SER A 57 12.37 1.71 13.36
N PRO A 58 12.06 1.40 14.62
CA PRO A 58 10.91 0.57 14.97
C PRO A 58 9.56 1.08 14.43
N THR A 59 9.46 2.37 14.14
CA THR A 59 8.23 3.04 13.69
C THR A 59 8.33 3.67 12.31
N SER A 60 9.45 3.50 11.60
CA SER A 60 9.68 4.14 10.31
C SER A 60 10.34 3.19 9.31
N THR A 61 9.80 3.12 8.12
CA THR A 61 10.31 2.33 7.01
C THR A 61 10.45 3.21 5.78
N ARG A 62 11.57 3.11 5.10
CA ARG A 62 11.78 3.71 3.78
C ARG A 62 11.40 2.69 2.71
N VAL A 63 10.66 3.12 1.72
CA VAL A 63 10.40 2.30 0.53
C VAL A 63 10.95 3.04 -0.69
N GLU A 64 11.86 2.40 -1.38
CA GLU A 64 12.36 2.87 -2.68
C GLU A 64 11.60 2.14 -3.79
N VAL A 65 11.07 2.91 -4.72
CA VAL A 65 10.30 2.40 -5.84
C VAL A 65 10.95 2.83 -7.15
N THR A 66 11.34 1.86 -7.96
CA THR A 66 11.83 2.08 -9.31
C THR A 66 10.80 1.56 -10.31
N THR A 67 10.47 2.37 -11.30
CA THR A 67 9.46 2.02 -12.31
C THR A 67 10.01 2.22 -13.72
N ASP A 68 10.00 1.15 -14.50
CA ASP A 68 10.19 1.20 -15.94
C ASP A 68 8.83 1.25 -16.63
N LEU A 69 8.50 2.39 -17.21
CA LEU A 69 7.20 2.65 -17.82
C LEU A 69 7.31 2.71 -19.33
N HIS A 70 6.55 1.86 -20.00
CA HIS A 70 6.38 1.84 -21.45
C HIS A 70 4.97 2.30 -21.80
N ILE A 71 4.89 3.36 -22.62
CA ILE A 71 3.61 3.91 -23.09
C ILE A 71 3.64 4.00 -24.61
N THR A 72 2.55 3.58 -25.22
CA THR A 72 2.34 3.62 -26.67
C THR A 72 1.06 4.34 -27.03
N GLY A 73 0.96 4.80 -28.28
CA GLY A 73 -0.20 5.50 -28.79
C GLY A 73 -0.19 7.01 -28.49
N LYS A 74 -1.35 7.64 -28.58
CA LYS A 74 -1.47 9.11 -28.43
C LYS A 74 -1.09 9.60 -27.03
N VAL A 75 -1.29 8.78 -25.99
CA VAL A 75 -0.89 9.13 -24.62
C VAL A 75 0.63 9.29 -24.45
N ALA A 76 1.44 8.66 -25.30
CA ALA A 76 2.89 8.82 -25.29
C ALA A 76 3.35 10.22 -25.71
N GLN A 77 2.49 10.99 -26.35
CA GLN A 77 2.79 12.35 -26.84
C GLN A 77 2.79 13.41 -25.74
N PHE A 78 2.29 13.10 -24.56
CA PHE A 78 2.24 14.05 -23.42
C PHE A 78 3.62 14.38 -22.83
N GLY A 79 4.65 13.63 -23.21
CA GLY A 79 6.02 13.89 -22.81
C GLY A 79 6.37 13.47 -21.38
N ARG A 80 7.68 13.46 -21.12
CA ARG A 80 8.25 12.96 -19.85
C ARG A 80 7.90 13.84 -18.63
N GLY A 81 7.75 15.15 -18.82
CA GLY A 81 7.46 16.08 -17.73
C GLY A 81 6.09 15.80 -17.09
N ILE A 82 5.05 15.64 -17.90
CA ILE A 82 3.70 15.33 -17.40
C ILE A 82 3.66 13.97 -16.71
N MET A 83 4.38 12.99 -17.21
CA MET A 83 4.48 11.67 -16.58
C MET A 83 5.14 11.73 -15.21
N GLY A 84 6.18 12.55 -15.05
CA GLY A 84 6.82 12.79 -13.75
C GLY A 84 5.85 13.39 -12.74
N ASP A 85 5.11 14.40 -13.12
CA ASP A 85 4.13 15.06 -12.24
C ASP A 85 3.00 14.11 -11.83
N VAL A 86 2.50 13.30 -12.76
CA VAL A 86 1.47 12.29 -12.49
C VAL A 86 2.00 11.22 -11.55
N SER A 87 3.21 10.71 -11.80
CA SER A 87 3.84 9.69 -10.96
C SER A 87 4.04 10.19 -9.54
N SER A 88 4.52 11.43 -9.37
CA SER A 88 4.72 12.03 -8.06
C SER A 88 3.40 12.17 -7.29
N LYS A 89 2.33 12.60 -7.95
CA LYS A 89 1.00 12.72 -7.32
C LYS A 89 0.42 11.37 -6.92
N LEU A 90 0.53 10.38 -7.80
CA LEU A 90 0.04 9.03 -7.51
C LEU A 90 0.82 8.37 -6.39
N MET A 91 2.14 8.58 -6.34
CA MET A 91 2.99 8.05 -5.28
C MET A 91 2.67 8.69 -3.93
N ALA A 92 2.49 10.02 -3.89
CA ALA A 92 2.07 10.71 -2.67
C ALA A 92 0.72 10.21 -2.16
N GLN A 93 -0.27 10.08 -3.05
CA GLN A 93 -1.58 9.56 -2.71
C GLN A 93 -1.53 8.09 -2.24
N PHE A 94 -0.68 7.28 -2.87
CA PHE A 94 -0.45 5.90 -2.44
C PHE A 94 0.16 5.84 -1.04
N ALA A 95 1.18 6.67 -0.77
CA ALA A 95 1.82 6.74 0.54
C ALA A 95 0.83 7.16 1.64
N ASP A 96 0.01 8.18 1.37
CA ASP A 96 -1.01 8.65 2.31
C ASP A 96 -2.05 7.55 2.60
N ASN A 97 -2.55 6.88 1.57
CA ASN A 97 -3.51 5.80 1.73
C ASN A 97 -2.92 4.61 2.50
N LEU A 98 -1.66 4.27 2.22
CA LEU A 98 -0.98 3.17 2.90
C LEU A 98 -0.75 3.50 4.38
N ASN A 99 -0.33 4.73 4.69
CA ASN A 99 -0.18 5.17 6.09
C ASN A 99 -1.51 5.09 6.84
N GLN A 100 -2.61 5.54 6.24
CA GLN A 100 -3.94 5.43 6.84
C GLN A 100 -4.34 3.98 7.11
N MET A 101 -4.07 3.06 6.17
CA MET A 101 -4.35 1.64 6.37
C MET A 101 -3.55 1.05 7.53
N ILE A 102 -2.27 1.42 7.65
CA ILE A 102 -1.40 0.94 8.73
C ILE A 102 -1.85 1.51 10.07
N ASP A 103 -2.22 2.78 10.12
CA ASP A 103 -2.71 3.43 11.34
C ASP A 103 -4.04 2.82 11.79
N ASP A 104 -4.94 2.51 10.87
CA ASP A 104 -6.22 1.85 11.16
C ASP A 104 -6.01 0.41 11.69
N ASP A 105 -5.08 -0.35 11.14
CA ASP A 105 -4.71 -1.69 11.61
C ASP A 105 -3.99 -1.65 12.97
N SER A 106 -3.33 -0.55 13.28
CA SER A 106 -2.64 -0.34 14.56
C SER A 106 -3.55 0.19 15.66
N ALA A 107 -4.78 0.61 15.33
CA ALA A 107 -5.76 1.02 16.31
C ALA A 107 -6.15 -0.19 17.18
N PRO A 108 -6.05 -0.10 18.51
CA PRO A 108 -6.48 -1.20 19.35
C PRO A 108 -7.97 -1.46 19.09
N ALA A 109 -8.32 -2.68 18.76
CA ALA A 109 -9.70 -3.16 18.74
C ALA A 109 -10.24 -3.14 20.18
N GLY A 110 -10.65 -1.98 20.62
CA GLY A 110 -11.06 -1.70 21.98
C GLY A 110 -12.12 -0.62 22.02
N ALA A 111 -13.28 -0.90 21.48
CA ALA A 111 -14.53 -0.32 21.90
C ALA A 111 -15.63 -1.32 21.56
N ALA A 112 -15.70 -2.40 22.32
CA ALA A 112 -16.94 -3.13 22.44
C ALA A 112 -17.86 -2.27 23.28
N PRO A 113 -19.12 -2.06 22.88
CA PRO A 113 -20.08 -1.39 23.73
C PRO A 113 -20.32 -2.22 24.98
N ASP A 114 -20.21 -1.58 26.12
CA ASP A 114 -20.67 -2.08 27.41
C ASP A 114 -22.08 -2.66 27.27
N THR A 115 -22.21 -3.94 27.39
CA THR A 115 -23.43 -4.55 27.84
C THR A 115 -23.22 -4.97 29.29
N ASP A 116 -23.72 -4.12 30.16
CA ASP A 116 -24.04 -4.38 31.52
C ASP A 116 -24.77 -5.73 31.63
N VAL A 117 -24.16 -6.69 32.30
CA VAL A 117 -24.83 -7.82 32.88
C VAL A 117 -24.31 -8.01 34.30
N THR A 118 -25.09 -7.55 35.20
CA THR A 118 -25.06 -7.80 36.63
C THR A 118 -24.90 -9.27 36.97
N ASP A 119 -23.97 -9.51 37.91
CA ASP A 119 -24.08 -10.36 39.09
C ASP A 119 -24.22 -11.88 38.90
N THR A 120 -23.25 -12.62 39.33
CA THR A 120 -23.34 -13.56 40.47
C THR A 120 -21.98 -14.22 40.74
N ASP A 121 -21.51 -13.93 41.95
CA ASP A 121 -20.67 -14.70 42.85
C ASP A 121 -20.49 -16.19 42.54
N VAL A 122 -19.22 -16.67 42.46
CA VAL A 122 -18.74 -17.87 43.14
C VAL A 122 -17.20 -17.92 43.18
N THR A 123 -16.69 -17.95 44.37
CA THR A 123 -15.36 -18.37 44.84
C THR A 123 -14.75 -19.55 44.10
N GLY A 124 -13.44 -19.44 43.82
CA GLY A 124 -12.63 -20.61 43.48
C GLY A 124 -11.26 -20.27 42.95
N THR A 125 -10.35 -20.16 43.88
CA THR A 125 -8.90 -20.40 43.85
C THR A 125 -8.38 -21.12 42.60
N ASP A 126 -7.44 -20.54 41.93
CA ASP A 126 -6.10 -21.06 41.63
C ASP A 126 -5.54 -20.43 40.35
N ALA A 127 -4.45 -19.73 40.47
CA ALA A 127 -3.61 -19.34 39.34
C ALA A 127 -2.55 -20.39 39.12
N PRO A 128 -2.16 -20.63 37.87
CA PRO A 128 -0.75 -20.57 37.59
C PRO A 128 -0.40 -19.67 36.42
N SER A 129 0.48 -18.77 36.73
CA SER A 129 1.51 -18.19 35.91
C SER A 129 1.85 -19.02 34.67
N ALA A 130 1.65 -18.45 33.52
CA ALA A 130 2.44 -18.75 32.34
C ALA A 130 2.70 -17.45 31.62
N ALA A 131 3.87 -16.92 31.82
CA ALA A 131 4.45 -15.88 31.00
C ALA A 131 4.62 -16.41 29.57
N GLY A 132 3.95 -15.80 28.66
CA GLY A 132 4.11 -15.98 27.23
C GLY A 132 4.03 -14.62 26.57
N SER A 133 5.03 -13.80 26.84
CA SER A 133 5.23 -12.55 26.12
C SER A 133 5.75 -12.86 24.75
N ALA A 134 4.97 -12.64 23.75
CA ALA A 134 5.51 -12.31 22.46
C ALA A 134 4.98 -10.91 22.13
N PRO A 135 5.77 -9.87 22.24
CA PRO A 135 5.44 -8.62 21.60
C PRO A 135 5.71 -8.80 20.11
N THR A 136 4.69 -8.95 19.35
CA THR A 136 4.77 -8.74 17.91
C THR A 136 4.78 -7.24 17.73
N ASP A 137 5.97 -6.68 17.77
CA ASP A 137 6.20 -5.31 17.38
C ASP A 137 6.09 -5.25 15.88
N ALA A 138 4.94 -4.77 15.38
CA ALA A 138 4.79 -4.45 13.98
C ALA A 138 5.24 -3.01 13.80
N PRO A 139 6.34 -2.76 13.07
CA PRO A 139 6.81 -1.41 12.86
C PRO A 139 5.81 -0.64 12.01
N SER A 140 5.39 0.50 12.52
CA SER A 140 4.65 1.50 11.76
C SER A 140 5.54 1.99 10.62
N ALA A 141 5.10 1.78 9.39
CA ALA A 141 5.89 2.15 8.23
C ALA A 141 5.59 3.60 7.82
N ALA A 142 6.61 4.44 7.80
CA ALA A 142 6.56 5.72 7.12
C ALA A 142 7.24 5.57 5.76
N ILE A 143 6.53 5.88 4.69
CA ILE A 143 7.06 5.89 3.33
C ILE A 143 7.58 7.31 3.06
N VAL A 144 8.85 7.42 2.74
CA VAL A 144 9.51 8.66 2.32
C VAL A 144 9.76 8.59 0.83
#